data_86a283e6ae2f59ba11e6930161e59213
#
_entry.id   86a283e6ae2f59ba11e6930161e59213
#
_cell.length_a   1.000
_cell.length_b   1.000
_cell.length_c   1.000
_cell.angle_alpha   90.00
_cell.angle_beta   90.00
_cell.angle_gamma   90.00
#
_symmetry.space_group_name_H-M   'P 1'
#
loop_
_entity.id
_entity.type
_entity.pdbx_description
1 polymer ?
#
loop_
_entity_poly.entity_id
_entity_poly.type
_entity_poly.pdbx_seq_one_letter_code
_entity_poly.pdbx_strand_id
1 'polypeptide(L)'
;MESLGIFIRSIFIDNMVFAYFLGMCSYLAVSKNVKTSFGLGVAVVFVLAITVPINYLLDKFVLSAGALSWISPIFADVNLDFLTFILFIAIIAAIVQILEMVVEKFTPALYSSLGIFLPLIAVNCAIMGASLFMQEKDFSSVGQSLAYGLGSGIGWLLAIVGIAAIREKIRYSHIPKSLQGTGIAFILTGLMGIAFMSFLGITFK
;
A
#
# COMPACT_ATOMS: atom_id res chain seq x y z
N MET A 1 -0.78 -20.96 11.08
CA MET A 1 0.53 -20.86 10.38
C MET A 1 0.40 -20.16 9.03
N GLU A 2 -0.73 -20.30 8.34
CA GLU A 2 -0.97 -19.66 7.04
C GLU A 2 -0.88 -18.11 7.06
N SER A 3 -1.47 -17.46 8.09
CA SER A 3 -1.44 -15.99 8.20
C SER A 3 -0.02 -15.42 8.35
N LEU A 4 0.88 -16.15 9.04
CA LEU A 4 2.27 -15.74 9.17
C LEU A 4 3.03 -15.89 7.85
N GLY A 5 2.74 -16.95 7.09
CA GLY A 5 3.28 -17.15 5.74
C GLY A 5 2.84 -16.04 4.78
N ILE A 6 1.55 -15.67 4.80
CA ILE A 6 0.99 -14.56 4.02
C ILE A 6 1.67 -13.24 4.40
N PHE A 7 1.84 -12.97 5.70
CA PHE A 7 2.47 -11.77 6.21
C PHE A 7 3.93 -11.61 5.70
N ILE A 8 4.77 -12.64 5.88
CA ILE A 8 6.17 -12.60 5.45
C ILE A 8 6.26 -12.50 3.92
N ARG A 9 5.44 -13.27 3.21
CA ARG A 9 5.38 -13.23 1.75
C ARG A 9 5.02 -11.84 1.22
N SER A 10 4.07 -11.17 1.85
CA SER A 10 3.63 -9.82 1.46
C SER A 10 4.70 -8.75 1.69
N ILE A 11 5.59 -8.94 2.68
CA ILE A 11 6.69 -8.00 2.94
C ILE A 11 7.78 -8.11 1.87
N PHE A 12 8.21 -9.34 1.53
CA PHE A 12 9.42 -9.55 0.73
C PHE A 12 9.12 -9.95 -0.72
N ILE A 13 8.22 -10.90 -0.94
CA ILE A 13 7.95 -11.48 -2.26
C ILE A 13 6.92 -10.64 -3.01
N ASP A 14 5.75 -10.45 -2.41
CA ASP A 14 4.63 -9.68 -2.99
C ASP A 14 4.72 -8.20 -2.59
N ASN A 15 5.93 -7.62 -2.57
CA ASN A 15 6.13 -6.23 -2.19
C ASN A 15 5.53 -5.30 -3.24
N MET A 16 4.64 -4.38 -2.81
CA MET A 16 3.91 -3.48 -3.71
C MET A 16 4.82 -2.60 -4.56
N VAL A 17 5.99 -2.19 -4.05
CA VAL A 17 6.93 -1.34 -4.78
C VAL A 17 7.81 -2.15 -5.72
N PHE A 18 8.44 -3.21 -5.21
CA PHE A 18 9.48 -3.91 -5.95
C PHE A 18 8.95 -4.98 -6.90
N ALA A 19 7.83 -5.64 -6.57
CA ALA A 19 7.22 -6.65 -7.43
C ALA A 19 6.25 -6.05 -8.46
N TYR A 20 5.48 -5.04 -8.05
CA TYR A 20 4.38 -4.51 -8.87
C TYR A 20 4.55 -3.05 -9.30
N PHE A 21 5.58 -2.36 -8.81
CA PHE A 21 5.84 -0.94 -9.05
C PHE A 21 4.68 -0.02 -8.65
N LEU A 22 3.87 -0.45 -7.68
CA LEU A 22 2.73 0.32 -7.20
C LEU A 22 3.14 1.30 -6.10
N GLY A 23 2.51 2.48 -6.11
CA GLY A 23 2.80 3.54 -5.15
C GLY A 23 4.10 4.32 -5.43
N MET A 24 4.62 4.24 -6.65
CA MET A 24 5.85 4.93 -7.07
C MET A 24 5.73 6.45 -7.00
N CYS A 25 4.54 7.02 -7.21
CA CYS A 25 4.33 8.46 -7.13
C CYS A 25 4.67 9.03 -5.75
N SER A 26 4.10 8.49 -4.68
CA SER A 26 4.41 8.89 -3.31
C SER A 26 5.81 8.45 -2.86
N TYR A 27 6.25 7.26 -3.28
CA TYR A 27 7.58 6.73 -3.04
C TYR A 27 8.69 7.66 -3.56
N LEU A 28 8.61 8.14 -4.79
CA LEU A 28 9.60 9.03 -5.39
C LEU A 28 9.51 10.46 -4.84
N ALA A 29 8.29 10.96 -4.62
CA ALA A 29 8.07 12.34 -4.16
C ALA A 29 8.61 12.57 -2.75
N VAL A 30 8.38 11.61 -1.83
CA VAL A 30 8.64 11.79 -0.39
C VAL A 30 10.01 11.24 0.03
N SER A 31 10.63 10.35 -0.73
CA SER A 31 11.89 9.67 -0.38
C SER A 31 13.14 10.56 -0.39
N LYS A 32 12.98 11.88 -0.21
CA LYS A 32 14.11 12.83 -0.10
C LYS A 32 14.70 12.89 1.30
N ASN A 33 13.90 12.63 2.34
CA ASN A 33 14.27 12.67 3.75
C ASN A 33 13.79 11.40 4.45
N VAL A 34 14.64 10.74 5.20
CA VAL A 34 14.32 9.52 5.95
C VAL A 34 13.20 9.76 6.97
N LYS A 35 13.23 10.88 7.70
CA LYS A 35 12.23 11.19 8.73
C LYS A 35 10.82 11.34 8.15
N THR A 36 10.68 12.05 7.04
CA THR A 36 9.39 12.24 6.35
C THR A 36 8.90 10.93 5.72
N SER A 37 9.82 10.16 5.13
CA SER A 37 9.53 8.86 4.53
C SER A 37 9.03 7.84 5.57
N PHE A 38 9.65 7.83 6.75
CA PHE A 38 9.21 6.97 7.85
C PHE A 38 7.81 7.35 8.34
N GLY A 39 7.54 8.65 8.54
CA GLY A 39 6.22 9.13 8.93
C GLY A 39 5.12 8.75 7.95
N LEU A 40 5.36 8.98 6.65
CA LEU A 40 4.43 8.58 5.59
C LEU A 40 4.25 7.05 5.53
N GLY A 41 5.34 6.30 5.68
CA GLY A 41 5.30 4.84 5.68
C GLY A 41 4.44 4.28 6.80
N VAL A 42 4.58 4.80 8.02
CA VAL A 42 3.72 4.41 9.15
C VAL A 42 2.26 4.74 8.89
N ALA A 43 1.96 5.90 8.31
CA ALA A 43 0.60 6.27 7.93
C ALA A 43 0.01 5.28 6.89
N VAL A 44 0.79 4.88 5.89
CA VAL A 44 0.37 3.87 4.89
C VAL A 44 0.14 2.50 5.52
N VAL A 45 0.99 2.06 6.46
CA VAL A 45 0.78 0.81 7.22
C VAL A 45 -0.56 0.85 7.95
N PHE A 46 -0.84 1.96 8.64
CA PHE A 46 -2.08 2.14 9.39
C PHE A 46 -3.32 2.12 8.48
N VAL A 47 -3.26 2.84 7.37
CA VAL A 47 -4.36 2.85 6.38
C VAL A 47 -4.59 1.45 5.81
N LEU A 48 -3.55 0.73 5.40
CA LEU A 48 -3.67 -0.63 4.85
C LEU A 48 -4.21 -1.62 5.88
N ALA A 49 -3.80 -1.49 7.14
CA ALA A 49 -4.28 -2.35 8.22
C ALA A 49 -5.79 -2.22 8.45
N ILE A 50 -6.37 -1.05 8.17
CA ILE A 50 -7.81 -0.81 8.33
C ILE A 50 -8.55 -1.05 7.02
N THR A 51 -8.03 -0.56 5.90
CA THR A 51 -8.71 -0.56 4.60
C THR A 51 -8.85 -1.96 4.02
N VAL A 52 -7.80 -2.79 4.07
CA VAL A 52 -7.83 -4.13 3.46
C VAL A 52 -8.86 -5.04 4.13
N PRO A 53 -8.96 -5.15 5.47
CA PRO A 53 -10.02 -5.93 6.11
C PRO A 53 -11.43 -5.38 5.86
N ILE A 54 -11.60 -4.05 5.82
CA ILE A 54 -12.90 -3.43 5.54
C ILE A 54 -13.33 -3.75 4.10
N ASN A 55 -12.43 -3.60 3.13
CA ASN A 55 -12.71 -3.95 1.74
C ASN A 55 -13.00 -5.45 1.58
N TYR A 56 -12.32 -6.31 2.35
CA TYR A 56 -12.62 -7.75 2.38
C TYR A 56 -14.04 -8.03 2.89
N LEU A 57 -14.45 -7.38 3.97
CA LEU A 57 -15.81 -7.53 4.50
C LEU A 57 -16.85 -7.02 3.48
N LEU A 58 -16.57 -5.88 2.85
CA LEU A 58 -17.44 -5.34 1.82
C LEU A 58 -17.57 -6.27 0.61
N ASP A 59 -16.45 -6.82 0.15
CA ASP A 59 -16.44 -7.79 -0.96
C ASP A 59 -17.31 -9.01 -0.64
N LYS A 60 -17.13 -9.60 0.55
CA LYS A 60 -17.88 -10.79 0.99
C LYS A 60 -19.37 -10.53 1.26
N PHE A 61 -19.72 -9.35 1.85
CA PHE A 61 -21.10 -9.08 2.28
C PHE A 61 -21.93 -8.28 1.28
N VAL A 62 -21.32 -7.54 0.37
CA VAL A 62 -22.03 -6.64 -0.55
C VAL A 62 -21.81 -6.98 -2.01
N LEU A 63 -20.56 -7.29 -2.40
CA LEU A 63 -20.21 -7.47 -3.80
C LEU A 63 -20.30 -8.92 -4.28
N SER A 64 -20.20 -9.92 -3.38
CA SER A 64 -20.30 -11.32 -3.80
C SER A 64 -21.67 -11.60 -4.43
N ALA A 65 -21.65 -12.37 -5.51
CA ALA A 65 -22.86 -12.75 -6.24
C ALA A 65 -23.87 -13.40 -5.29
N GLY A 66 -25.05 -12.81 -5.18
CA GLY A 66 -26.09 -13.27 -4.27
C GLY A 66 -26.08 -12.67 -2.86
N ALA A 67 -25.11 -11.84 -2.51
CA ALA A 67 -25.08 -11.19 -1.19
C ALA A 67 -26.29 -10.27 -0.95
N LEU A 68 -26.84 -9.65 -1.99
CA LEU A 68 -28.03 -8.81 -1.92
C LEU A 68 -29.36 -9.58 -2.08
N SER A 69 -29.34 -10.91 -2.21
CA SER A 69 -30.56 -11.72 -2.37
C SER A 69 -31.53 -11.60 -1.17
N TRP A 70 -31.03 -11.22 0.00
CA TRP A 70 -31.85 -11.00 1.20
C TRP A 70 -32.64 -9.68 1.18
N ILE A 71 -32.26 -8.71 0.30
CA ILE A 71 -32.97 -7.43 0.17
C ILE A 71 -34.05 -7.55 -0.93
N SER A 72 -33.71 -8.14 -2.09
CA SER A 72 -34.67 -8.37 -3.17
C SER A 72 -34.16 -9.42 -4.17
N PRO A 73 -35.01 -10.37 -4.61
CA PRO A 73 -34.63 -11.40 -5.59
C PRO A 73 -34.27 -10.84 -6.97
N ILE A 74 -34.64 -9.59 -7.27
CA ILE A 74 -34.32 -8.92 -8.54
C ILE A 74 -32.82 -8.62 -8.67
N PHE A 75 -32.09 -8.47 -7.55
CA PHE A 75 -30.67 -8.16 -7.53
C PHE A 75 -29.76 -9.39 -7.52
N ALA A 76 -30.31 -10.59 -7.53
CA ALA A 76 -29.51 -11.84 -7.49
C ALA A 76 -28.66 -12.06 -8.76
N ASP A 77 -29.07 -11.52 -9.90
CA ASP A 77 -28.40 -11.68 -11.20
C ASP A 77 -27.55 -10.46 -11.63
N VAL A 78 -27.46 -9.42 -10.80
CA VAL A 78 -26.67 -8.22 -11.13
C VAL A 78 -25.24 -8.41 -10.66
N ASN A 79 -24.32 -8.59 -11.61
CA ASN A 79 -22.88 -8.57 -11.33
C ASN A 79 -22.44 -7.15 -10.97
N LEU A 80 -22.17 -6.92 -9.68
CA LEU A 80 -21.68 -5.64 -9.15
C LEU A 80 -20.14 -5.49 -9.24
N ASP A 81 -19.45 -6.41 -9.92
CA ASP A 81 -17.99 -6.35 -10.09
C ASP A 81 -17.48 -5.03 -10.64
N PHE A 82 -18.28 -4.38 -11.50
CA PHE A 82 -17.96 -3.05 -12.00
C PHE A 82 -17.93 -1.97 -10.90
N LEU A 83 -18.78 -2.11 -9.86
CA LEU A 83 -18.81 -1.15 -8.74
C LEU A 83 -17.72 -1.40 -7.71
N THR A 84 -17.07 -2.56 -7.70
CA THR A 84 -16.01 -2.91 -6.75
C THR A 84 -14.91 -1.87 -6.71
N PHE A 85 -14.43 -1.48 -7.87
CA PHE A 85 -13.37 -0.51 -8.01
C PHE A 85 -13.74 0.86 -7.41
N ILE A 86 -14.94 1.34 -7.72
CA ILE A 86 -15.45 2.62 -7.24
C ILE A 86 -15.66 2.60 -5.72
N LEU A 87 -16.22 1.50 -5.20
CA LEU A 87 -16.47 1.34 -3.77
C LEU A 87 -15.17 1.26 -2.98
N PHE A 88 -14.18 0.53 -3.47
CA PHE A 88 -12.87 0.45 -2.82
C PHE A 88 -12.20 1.82 -2.74
N ILE A 89 -12.21 2.59 -3.84
CA ILE A 89 -11.66 3.97 -3.84
C ILE A 89 -12.43 4.85 -2.84
N ALA A 90 -13.75 4.77 -2.81
CA ALA A 90 -14.57 5.58 -1.91
C ALA A 90 -14.25 5.28 -0.43
N ILE A 91 -14.08 4.01 -0.06
CA ILE A 91 -13.70 3.60 1.30
C ILE A 91 -12.29 4.07 1.63
N ILE A 92 -11.33 3.88 0.73
CA ILE A 92 -9.95 4.35 0.91
C ILE A 92 -9.95 5.86 1.17
N ALA A 93 -10.66 6.64 0.34
CA ALA A 93 -10.75 8.08 0.48
C ALA A 93 -11.38 8.49 1.82
N ALA A 94 -12.46 7.83 2.25
CA ALA A 94 -13.11 8.11 3.51
C ALA A 94 -12.20 7.82 4.73
N ILE A 95 -11.49 6.70 4.73
CA ILE A 95 -10.56 6.33 5.81
C ILE A 95 -9.39 7.30 5.88
N VAL A 96 -8.83 7.66 4.72
CA VAL A 96 -7.71 8.62 4.66
C VAL A 96 -8.16 10.00 5.12
N GLN A 97 -9.37 10.44 4.78
CA GLN A 97 -9.91 11.72 5.26
C GLN A 97 -10.06 11.75 6.78
N ILE A 98 -10.53 10.65 7.37
CA ILE A 98 -10.60 10.52 8.84
C ILE A 98 -9.19 10.55 9.44
N LEU A 99 -8.24 9.84 8.85
CA LEU A 99 -6.85 9.84 9.29
C LEU A 99 -6.25 11.25 9.25
N GLU A 100 -6.50 12.00 8.17
CA GLU A 100 -6.03 13.37 8.01
C GLU A 100 -6.53 14.26 9.13
N MET A 101 -7.82 14.23 9.44
CA MET A 101 -8.42 14.99 10.57
C MET A 101 -7.82 14.59 11.92
N VAL A 102 -7.54 13.31 12.14
CA VAL A 102 -6.92 12.81 13.37
C VAL A 102 -5.47 13.30 13.48
N VAL A 103 -4.68 13.20 12.42
CA VAL A 103 -3.27 13.63 12.40
C VAL A 103 -3.17 15.14 12.58
N GLU A 104 -4.03 15.92 11.94
CA GLU A 104 -4.09 17.38 12.10
C GLU A 104 -4.34 17.77 13.57
N LYS A 105 -5.26 17.09 14.23
CA LYS A 105 -5.65 17.41 15.62
C LYS A 105 -4.61 16.97 16.66
N PHE A 106 -4.03 15.77 16.50
CA PHE A 106 -3.16 15.18 17.53
C PHE A 106 -1.66 15.43 17.30
N THR A 107 -1.24 15.61 16.07
CA THR A 107 0.19 15.77 15.72
C THR A 107 0.41 16.88 14.68
N PRO A 108 0.17 18.15 15.05
CA PRO A 108 0.29 19.27 14.12
C PRO A 108 1.72 19.44 13.55
N ALA A 109 2.74 19.05 14.31
CA ALA A 109 4.13 19.07 13.84
C ALA A 109 4.39 18.04 12.71
N LEU A 110 3.76 16.88 12.79
CA LEU A 110 3.80 15.87 11.74
C LEU A 110 2.94 16.31 10.53
N TYR A 111 1.78 16.89 10.79
CA TYR A 111 0.90 17.44 9.77
C TYR A 111 1.61 18.53 8.95
N SER A 112 2.33 19.47 9.56
CA SER A 112 3.05 20.51 8.83
C SER A 112 4.18 19.97 7.95
N SER A 113 4.79 18.85 8.32
CA SER A 113 5.84 18.20 7.53
C SER A 113 5.30 17.27 6.44
N LEU A 114 4.13 16.68 6.65
CA LEU A 114 3.47 15.73 5.74
C LEU A 114 2.30 16.34 4.97
N GLY A 115 1.81 17.54 5.35
CA GLY A 115 0.51 18.10 4.96
C GLY A 115 0.22 18.11 3.45
N ILE A 116 1.23 18.35 2.61
CA ILE A 116 1.06 18.28 1.15
C ILE A 116 1.01 16.83 0.66
N PHE A 117 1.57 15.88 1.42
CA PHE A 117 1.68 14.47 1.02
C PHE A 117 0.57 13.57 1.60
N LEU A 118 -0.21 14.05 2.59
CA LEU A 118 -1.33 13.30 3.14
C LEU A 118 -2.40 12.95 2.08
N PRO A 119 -2.86 13.88 1.22
CA PRO A 119 -3.79 13.55 0.14
C PRO A 119 -3.24 12.52 -0.85
N LEU A 120 -1.90 12.44 -0.99
CA LEU A 120 -1.26 11.41 -1.83
C LEU A 120 -1.44 9.99 -1.29
N ILE A 121 -1.80 9.82 -0.01
CA ILE A 121 -2.13 8.51 0.55
C ILE A 121 -3.46 8.01 -0.03
N ALA A 122 -4.46 8.88 -0.18
CA ALA A 122 -5.77 8.51 -0.72
C ALA A 122 -5.70 8.00 -2.17
N VAL A 123 -4.82 8.60 -2.98
CA VAL A 123 -4.60 8.20 -4.39
C VAL A 123 -3.40 7.27 -4.56
N ASN A 124 -2.92 6.65 -3.47
CA ASN A 124 -1.77 5.77 -3.52
C ASN A 124 -2.13 4.42 -4.19
N CYS A 125 -1.51 4.17 -5.34
CA CYS A 125 -1.73 2.95 -6.11
C CYS A 125 -1.39 1.67 -5.32
N ALA A 126 -0.51 1.73 -4.32
CA ALA A 126 -0.19 0.58 -3.48
C ALA A 126 -1.37 0.16 -2.59
N ILE A 127 -2.12 1.13 -2.06
CA ILE A 127 -3.30 0.85 -1.21
C ILE A 127 -4.42 0.27 -2.06
N MET A 128 -4.66 0.86 -3.23
CA MET A 128 -5.64 0.35 -4.18
C MET A 128 -5.25 -1.03 -4.70
N GLY A 129 -3.98 -1.21 -5.08
CA GLY A 129 -3.45 -2.49 -5.54
C GLY A 129 -3.56 -3.58 -4.49
N ALA A 130 -3.26 -3.28 -3.22
CA ALA A 130 -3.43 -4.25 -2.13
C ALA A 130 -4.90 -4.69 -1.97
N SER A 131 -5.86 -3.76 -2.12
CA SER A 131 -7.28 -4.09 -2.07
C SER A 131 -7.73 -4.96 -3.23
N LEU A 132 -7.24 -4.70 -4.45
CA LEU A 132 -7.53 -5.54 -5.63
C LEU A 132 -6.89 -6.92 -5.54
N PHE A 133 -5.63 -7.00 -5.14
CA PHE A 133 -4.96 -8.30 -4.96
C PHE A 133 -5.55 -9.10 -3.79
N MET A 134 -6.11 -8.45 -2.78
CA MET A 134 -6.86 -9.12 -1.72
C MET A 134 -8.09 -9.83 -2.29
N GLN A 135 -8.81 -9.20 -3.21
CA GLN A 135 -9.97 -9.80 -3.90
C GLN A 135 -9.54 -10.96 -4.79
N GLU A 136 -8.46 -10.80 -5.58
CA GLU A 136 -7.93 -11.83 -6.46
C GLU A 136 -7.45 -13.09 -5.71
N LYS A 137 -6.83 -12.89 -4.53
CA LYS A 137 -6.30 -13.99 -3.70
C LYS A 137 -7.39 -14.76 -2.92
N ASP A 138 -8.61 -14.27 -2.88
CA ASP A 138 -9.78 -14.87 -2.21
C ASP A 138 -9.46 -15.47 -0.82
N PHE A 139 -9.10 -14.61 0.12
CA PHE A 139 -8.76 -15.04 1.48
C PHE A 139 -9.96 -15.68 2.20
N SER A 140 -9.68 -16.73 2.97
CA SER A 140 -10.71 -17.47 3.71
C SER A 140 -11.17 -16.78 5.00
N SER A 141 -10.38 -15.83 5.53
CA SER A 141 -10.67 -15.17 6.81
C SER A 141 -10.21 -13.72 6.85
N VAL A 142 -10.91 -12.92 7.67
CA VAL A 142 -10.52 -11.53 7.97
C VAL A 142 -9.09 -11.44 8.54
N GLY A 143 -8.66 -12.46 9.31
CA GLY A 143 -7.30 -12.51 9.87
C GLY A 143 -6.21 -12.61 8.80
N GLN A 144 -6.46 -13.34 7.71
CA GLN A 144 -5.53 -13.43 6.57
C GLN A 144 -5.48 -12.11 5.79
N SER A 145 -6.62 -11.47 5.59
CA SER A 145 -6.73 -10.14 4.98
C SER A 145 -5.98 -9.09 5.80
N LEU A 146 -6.12 -9.10 7.13
CA LEU A 146 -5.37 -8.21 8.03
C LEU A 146 -3.86 -8.46 7.96
N ALA A 147 -3.43 -9.72 8.00
CA ALA A 147 -2.03 -10.09 7.88
C ALA A 147 -1.44 -9.64 6.54
N TYR A 148 -2.20 -9.77 5.46
CA TYR A 148 -1.81 -9.30 4.13
C TYR A 148 -1.70 -7.77 4.07
N GLY A 149 -2.69 -7.03 4.61
CA GLY A 149 -2.67 -5.57 4.67
C GLY A 149 -1.49 -5.02 5.46
N LEU A 150 -1.23 -5.58 6.65
CA LEU A 150 -0.07 -5.23 7.48
C LEU A 150 1.25 -5.57 6.78
N GLY A 151 1.35 -6.76 6.18
CA GLY A 151 2.55 -7.19 5.44
C GLY A 151 2.86 -6.27 4.26
N SER A 152 1.86 -5.96 3.44
CA SER A 152 1.99 -5.04 2.30
C SER A 152 2.39 -3.64 2.73
N GLY A 153 1.82 -3.13 3.84
CA GLY A 153 2.17 -1.84 4.41
C GLY A 153 3.62 -1.79 4.90
N ILE A 154 4.04 -2.80 5.67
CA ILE A 154 5.42 -2.89 6.17
C ILE A 154 6.40 -3.05 5.00
N GLY A 155 6.08 -3.85 3.99
CA GLY A 155 6.87 -3.97 2.77
C GLY A 155 7.06 -2.64 2.05
N TRP A 156 5.99 -1.85 1.94
CA TRP A 156 6.04 -0.51 1.36
C TRP A 156 6.87 0.47 2.22
N LEU A 157 6.71 0.42 3.55
CA LEU A 157 7.50 1.22 4.49
C LEU A 157 8.99 0.89 4.38
N LEU A 158 9.37 -0.37 4.35
CA LEU A 158 10.77 -0.78 4.17
C LEU A 158 11.34 -0.27 2.85
N ALA A 159 10.57 -0.33 1.77
CA ALA A 159 10.98 0.15 0.48
C ALA A 159 11.25 1.67 0.50
N ILE A 160 10.32 2.48 1.02
CA ILE A 160 10.46 3.94 1.02
C ILE A 160 11.57 4.43 1.97
N VAL A 161 11.73 3.81 3.13
CA VAL A 161 12.81 4.14 4.07
C VAL A 161 14.16 3.73 3.49
N GLY A 162 14.23 2.56 2.87
CA GLY A 162 15.44 2.07 2.20
C GLY A 162 15.94 3.03 1.12
N ILE A 163 15.07 3.43 0.20
CA ILE A 163 15.46 4.38 -0.86
C ILE A 163 15.78 5.76 -0.28
N ALA A 164 15.06 6.23 0.73
CA ALA A 164 15.32 7.51 1.36
C ALA A 164 16.72 7.55 2.00
N ALA A 165 17.11 6.49 2.71
CA ALA A 165 18.44 6.37 3.31
C ALA A 165 19.54 6.34 2.25
N ILE A 166 19.34 5.62 1.14
CA ILE A 166 20.30 5.59 0.02
C ILE A 166 20.39 6.96 -0.64
N ARG A 167 19.26 7.64 -0.91
CA ARG A 167 19.25 8.97 -1.54
C ARG A 167 19.90 10.03 -0.67
N GLU A 168 19.71 9.98 0.64
CA GLU A 168 20.35 10.89 1.58
C GLU A 168 21.89 10.72 1.56
N LYS A 169 22.37 9.46 1.48
CA LYS A 169 23.80 9.16 1.41
C LYS A 169 24.41 9.53 0.05
N ILE A 170 23.70 9.31 -1.04
CA ILE A 170 24.14 9.62 -2.40
C ILE A 170 24.24 11.12 -2.64
N ARG A 171 23.52 11.95 -1.88
CA ARG A 171 23.59 13.43 -1.99
C ARG A 171 24.99 13.98 -1.80
N TYR A 172 25.86 13.25 -1.09
CA TYR A 172 27.28 13.60 -0.89
C TYR A 172 28.23 13.00 -1.94
N SER A 173 27.71 12.25 -2.92
CA SER A 173 28.50 11.58 -3.96
C SER A 173 28.51 12.40 -5.26
N HIS A 174 29.56 12.22 -6.07
CA HIS A 174 29.68 12.87 -7.38
C HIS A 174 28.86 12.11 -8.42
N ILE A 175 27.65 12.58 -8.67
CA ILE A 175 26.76 12.03 -9.68
C ILE A 175 26.75 12.93 -10.91
N PRO A 176 26.81 12.38 -12.15
CA PRO A 176 26.66 13.15 -13.38
C PRO A 176 25.37 13.95 -13.38
N LYS A 177 25.42 15.21 -13.83
CA LYS A 177 24.26 16.12 -13.80
C LYS A 177 23.01 15.58 -14.51
N SER A 178 23.19 14.76 -15.55
CA SER A 178 22.11 14.14 -16.31
C SER A 178 21.33 13.06 -15.53
N LEU A 179 21.94 12.47 -14.51
CA LEU A 179 21.32 11.43 -13.68
C LEU A 179 20.80 11.94 -12.34
N GLN A 180 21.12 13.20 -11.98
CA GLN A 180 20.68 13.79 -10.73
C GLN A 180 19.14 13.89 -10.67
N GLY A 181 18.56 13.60 -9.52
CA GLY A 181 17.11 13.71 -9.28
C GLY A 181 16.37 12.38 -9.44
N THR A 182 15.38 12.36 -10.32
CA THR A 182 14.53 11.15 -10.53
C THR A 182 15.24 10.01 -11.23
N GLY A 183 16.19 10.30 -12.12
CA GLY A 183 16.92 9.27 -12.86
C GLY A 183 17.66 8.31 -11.96
N ILE A 184 18.46 8.81 -11.01
CA ILE A 184 19.17 7.95 -10.06
C ILE A 184 18.22 7.18 -9.14
N ALA A 185 17.07 7.78 -8.77
CA ALA A 185 16.09 7.12 -7.94
C ALA A 185 15.47 5.90 -8.64
N PHE A 186 15.18 6.00 -9.93
CA PHE A 186 14.69 4.86 -10.72
C PHE A 186 15.72 3.74 -10.86
N ILE A 187 16.99 4.08 -11.13
CA ILE A 187 18.08 3.10 -11.21
C ILE A 187 18.22 2.35 -9.88
N LEU A 188 18.23 3.09 -8.76
CA LEU A 188 18.32 2.50 -7.43
C LEU A 188 17.11 1.61 -7.11
N THR A 189 15.90 2.05 -7.47
CA THR A 189 14.70 1.25 -7.28
C THR A 189 14.77 -0.05 -8.07
N GLY A 190 15.25 0.00 -9.31
CA GLY A 190 15.46 -1.20 -10.13
C GLY A 190 16.48 -2.16 -9.51
N LEU A 191 17.61 -1.65 -9.02
CA LEU A 191 18.61 -2.46 -8.32
C LEU A 191 18.08 -3.08 -7.02
N MET A 192 17.32 -2.31 -6.23
CA MET A 192 16.65 -2.84 -5.04
C MET A 192 15.60 -3.90 -5.41
N GLY A 193 14.85 -3.72 -6.51
CA GLY A 193 13.90 -4.69 -7.02
C GLY A 193 14.58 -6.01 -7.38
N ILE A 194 15.71 -5.98 -8.07
CA ILE A 194 16.51 -7.19 -8.39
C ILE A 194 16.99 -7.88 -7.09
N ALA A 195 17.44 -7.11 -6.10
CA ALA A 195 17.85 -7.66 -4.81
C ALA A 195 16.68 -8.35 -4.08
N PHE A 196 15.47 -7.75 -4.10
CA PHE A 196 14.28 -8.36 -3.52
C PHE A 196 13.78 -9.58 -4.30
N MET A 197 13.96 -9.62 -5.62
CA MET A 197 13.64 -10.80 -6.42
C MET A 197 14.48 -12.04 -6.05
N SER A 198 15.63 -11.88 -5.41
CA SER A 198 16.41 -13.02 -4.92
C SER A 198 15.66 -13.84 -3.85
N PHE A 199 14.69 -13.23 -3.16
CA PHE A 199 13.84 -13.92 -2.19
C PHE A 199 12.71 -14.77 -2.82
N LEU A 200 12.45 -14.62 -4.13
CA LEU A 200 11.43 -15.40 -4.87
C LEU A 200 11.68 -16.91 -4.84
N GLY A 201 12.93 -17.35 -4.63
CA GLY A 201 13.27 -18.77 -4.49
C GLY A 201 12.90 -19.40 -3.16
N ILE A 202 12.50 -18.60 -2.18
CA ILE A 202 12.17 -19.09 -0.82
C ILE A 202 10.67 -19.36 -0.76
N THR A 203 10.26 -20.62 -0.92
CA THR A 203 8.88 -21.03 -0.72
C THR A 203 8.62 -21.26 0.77
N PHE A 204 7.94 -20.33 1.41
CA PHE A 204 7.35 -20.58 2.75
C PHE A 204 6.10 -21.46 2.56
N LYS A 205 6.24 -22.74 2.91
CA LYS A 205 5.16 -23.72 2.86
C LYS A 205 4.40 -23.75 4.17
#